data_b54b49c8d70dbf46774eefb5db929d9f
#
_entry.id   b54b49c8d70dbf46774eefb5db929d9f
#
_cell.length_a   1.000
_cell.length_b   1.000
_cell.length_c   1.000
_cell.angle_alpha   90.00
_cell.angle_beta   90.00
_cell.angle_gamma   90.00
#
_symmetry.space_group_name_H-M   'P 1'
#
loop_
_entity.id
_entity.type
_entity.pdbx_description
1 polymer ?
#
loop_
_entity_poly.entity_id
_entity_poly.type
_entity_poly.pdbx_seq_one_letter_code
_entity_poly.pdbx_strand_id
1 'polypeptide(L)'
;DKFEIKGDFENKNLELNNNIGLFIKPFLKDLDIKKIKLNSKNNFSFELSKKLEVNNLNFVSKLKLQELVILNNLELKSFFPKMNENIKLLNHNLEINYGKKGFTINGDGDFSLQNNIDKISYLIKKKNKNYNFSTSIKIKDNPFYISFFNFEKNKKNELTINLKGNKKFDNKIILDYIL
;
A
#
# COMPACT_ATOMS: atom_id res chain seq x y z
N ASP A 1 -36.77 -10.70 -3.21
CA ASP A 1 -35.86 -11.21 -4.25
C ASP A 1 -34.64 -10.32 -4.31
N LYS A 2 -33.48 -10.93 -4.45
CA LYS A 2 -32.18 -10.25 -4.66
C LYS A 2 -31.57 -10.82 -5.94
N PHE A 3 -30.85 -10.00 -6.66
CA PHE A 3 -30.10 -10.42 -7.85
C PHE A 3 -28.63 -10.46 -7.50
N GLU A 4 -27.95 -11.58 -7.73
CA GLU A 4 -26.51 -11.67 -7.65
C GLU A 4 -25.92 -11.22 -9.00
N ILE A 5 -24.99 -10.28 -8.94
CA ILE A 5 -24.27 -9.76 -10.10
C ILE A 5 -22.80 -10.07 -9.92
N LYS A 6 -22.18 -10.65 -10.94
CA LYS A 6 -20.76 -10.95 -11.02
C LYS A 6 -20.19 -10.40 -12.32
N GLY A 7 -18.96 -9.93 -12.28
CA GLY A 7 -18.28 -9.45 -13.47
C GLY A 7 -16.78 -9.32 -13.24
N ASP A 8 -16.13 -9.08 -14.36
CA ASP A 8 -14.69 -8.78 -14.39
C ASP A 8 -14.42 -7.62 -15.35
N PHE A 9 -13.30 -6.95 -15.13
CA PHE A 9 -12.79 -5.95 -16.05
C PHE A 9 -11.27 -5.82 -15.92
N GLU A 10 -10.62 -5.45 -17.01
CA GLU A 10 -9.19 -5.19 -17.07
C GLU A 10 -8.93 -3.72 -17.43
N ASN A 11 -7.91 -3.14 -16.80
CA ASN A 11 -7.35 -1.86 -17.20
C ASN A 11 -5.90 -2.06 -17.65
N LYS A 12 -5.54 -1.43 -18.75
CA LYS A 12 -4.16 -1.43 -19.27
C LYS A 12 -3.67 0.00 -19.38
N ASN A 13 -2.45 0.23 -18.89
CA ASN A 13 -1.78 1.54 -18.91
C ASN A 13 -2.64 2.67 -18.31
N LEU A 14 -3.29 2.35 -17.19
CA LEU A 14 -4.09 3.32 -16.47
C LEU A 14 -3.17 4.38 -15.89
N GLU A 15 -3.34 5.61 -16.35
CA GLU A 15 -2.75 6.80 -15.76
C GLU A 15 -3.84 7.60 -15.05
N LEU A 16 -3.51 8.20 -13.90
CA LEU A 16 -4.49 8.96 -13.13
C LEU A 16 -4.92 10.18 -13.92
N ASN A 17 -6.14 10.13 -14.44
CA ASN A 17 -6.91 11.32 -14.73
C ASN A 17 -8.04 11.42 -13.68
N ASN A 18 -8.61 12.60 -13.53
CA ASN A 18 -9.54 12.96 -12.45
C ASN A 18 -10.74 12.01 -12.26
N ASN A 19 -11.06 11.14 -13.22
CA ASN A 19 -12.26 10.30 -13.20
C ASN A 19 -12.05 8.95 -12.51
N ILE A 20 -10.82 8.43 -12.45
CA ILE A 20 -10.51 7.13 -11.83
C ILE A 20 -10.30 7.26 -10.33
N GLY A 21 -10.02 8.46 -9.86
CA GLY A 21 -9.92 8.78 -8.45
C GLY A 21 -11.13 8.36 -7.61
N LEU A 22 -12.31 8.21 -8.21
CA LEU A 22 -13.56 7.91 -7.48
C LEU A 22 -13.54 6.53 -6.81
N PHE A 23 -12.99 5.50 -7.44
CA PHE A 23 -12.94 4.14 -6.86
C PHE A 23 -11.76 3.93 -5.91
N ILE A 24 -10.64 4.61 -6.16
CA ILE A 24 -9.40 4.45 -5.38
C ILE A 24 -9.32 5.53 -4.29
N LYS A 25 -10.01 6.64 -4.47
CA LYS A 25 -10.01 7.80 -3.56
C LYS A 25 -10.27 7.49 -2.08
N PRO A 26 -11.16 6.56 -1.70
CA PRO A 26 -11.34 6.21 -0.29
C PRO A 26 -10.11 5.57 0.36
N PHE A 27 -9.25 4.90 -0.45
CA PHE A 27 -8.03 4.23 0.02
C PHE A 27 -6.80 5.14 -0.02
N LEU A 28 -6.85 6.19 -0.85
CA LEU A 28 -5.75 7.10 -1.12
C LEU A 28 -5.99 8.52 -0.58
N LYS A 29 -7.06 8.70 0.18
CA LYS A 29 -7.56 10.00 0.66
C LYS A 29 -6.50 10.87 1.33
N ASP A 30 -5.57 10.22 2.04
CA ASP A 30 -4.54 10.90 2.82
C ASP A 30 -3.18 10.95 2.09
N LEU A 31 -3.13 10.53 0.82
CA LEU A 31 -1.90 10.53 0.00
C LEU A 31 -1.97 11.63 -1.06
N ASP A 32 -0.97 12.50 -1.08
CA ASP A 32 -0.78 13.47 -2.16
C ASP A 32 -0.09 12.78 -3.34
N ILE A 33 -0.91 12.19 -4.23
CA ILE A 33 -0.44 11.44 -5.39
C ILE A 33 -0.11 12.40 -6.52
N LYS A 34 1.15 12.38 -6.97
CA LYS A 34 1.64 13.15 -8.10
C LYS A 34 1.54 12.38 -9.41
N LYS A 35 1.74 11.06 -9.35
CA LYS A 35 1.70 10.20 -10.54
C LYS A 35 1.29 8.79 -10.16
N ILE A 36 0.52 8.14 -11.01
CA ILE A 36 0.28 6.70 -10.93
C ILE A 36 0.20 6.13 -12.35
N LYS A 37 0.80 4.96 -12.54
CA LYS A 37 0.70 4.15 -13.74
C LYS A 37 0.58 2.69 -13.38
N LEU A 38 -0.51 2.05 -13.80
CA LEU A 38 -0.80 0.67 -13.43
C LEU A 38 -1.60 -0.09 -14.49
N ASN A 39 -1.50 -1.41 -14.42
CA ASN A 39 -2.44 -2.35 -15.06
C ASN A 39 -3.22 -3.08 -13.97
N SER A 40 -4.46 -3.45 -14.24
CA SER A 40 -5.25 -4.21 -13.28
C SER A 40 -6.16 -5.24 -13.94
N LYS A 41 -6.33 -6.37 -13.25
CA LYS A 41 -7.38 -7.36 -13.50
C LYS A 41 -8.27 -7.41 -12.27
N ASN A 42 -9.56 -7.23 -12.48
CA ASN A 42 -10.51 -7.01 -11.41
C ASN A 42 -11.69 -7.96 -11.55
N ASN A 43 -12.09 -8.58 -10.44
CA ASN A 43 -13.30 -9.38 -10.34
C ASN A 43 -14.18 -8.81 -9.26
N PHE A 44 -15.46 -8.75 -9.45
CA PHE A 44 -16.41 -8.28 -8.46
C PHE A 44 -17.67 -9.15 -8.40
N SER A 45 -18.28 -9.17 -7.25
CA SER A 45 -19.63 -9.68 -7.07
C SER A 45 -20.37 -8.85 -6.03
N PHE A 46 -21.66 -8.68 -6.22
CA PHE A 46 -22.55 -8.02 -5.26
C PHE A 46 -23.98 -8.50 -5.42
N GLU A 47 -24.78 -8.29 -4.37
CA GLU A 47 -26.24 -8.46 -4.41
C GLU A 47 -26.91 -7.12 -4.67
N LEU A 48 -27.87 -7.09 -5.59
CA LEU A 48 -28.72 -5.95 -5.85
C LEU A 48 -30.11 -6.21 -5.26
N SER A 49 -30.61 -5.34 -4.38
CA SER A 49 -31.96 -5.43 -3.85
C SER A 49 -32.99 -4.90 -4.88
N LYS A 50 -34.30 -5.14 -4.65
CA LYS A 50 -35.38 -4.55 -5.48
C LYS A 50 -35.36 -3.01 -5.48
N LYS A 51 -34.76 -2.40 -4.46
CA LYS A 51 -34.58 -0.93 -4.36
C LYS A 51 -33.28 -0.45 -5.03
N LEU A 52 -32.61 -1.29 -5.79
CA LEU A 52 -31.32 -1.03 -6.43
C LEU A 52 -30.18 -0.73 -5.45
N GLU A 53 -30.29 -1.20 -4.21
CA GLU A 53 -29.22 -1.06 -3.21
C GLU A 53 -28.17 -2.18 -3.40
N VAL A 54 -26.91 -1.80 -3.44
CA VAL A 54 -25.78 -2.73 -3.54
C VAL A 54 -25.47 -3.27 -2.15
N ASN A 55 -25.49 -4.59 -2.03
CA ASN A 55 -25.16 -5.33 -0.79
C ASN A 55 -24.11 -6.38 -1.07
N ASN A 56 -23.40 -6.81 -0.03
CA ASN A 56 -22.44 -7.91 -0.06
C ASN A 56 -21.39 -7.77 -1.18
N LEU A 57 -20.90 -6.52 -1.39
CA LEU A 57 -19.86 -6.27 -2.38
C LEU A 57 -18.57 -7.03 -1.99
N ASN A 58 -18.10 -7.85 -2.92
CA ASN A 58 -16.79 -8.46 -2.92
C ASN A 58 -16.02 -7.96 -4.15
N PHE A 59 -14.76 -7.63 -3.96
CA PHE A 59 -13.90 -7.14 -5.02
C PHE A 59 -12.48 -7.72 -4.84
N VAL A 60 -11.96 -8.30 -5.91
CA VAL A 60 -10.60 -8.82 -5.97
C VAL A 60 -9.89 -8.13 -7.12
N SER A 61 -8.76 -7.52 -6.83
CA SER A 61 -7.95 -6.84 -7.84
C SER A 61 -6.51 -7.33 -7.77
N LYS A 62 -5.97 -7.72 -8.93
CA LYS A 62 -4.54 -7.97 -9.14
C LYS A 62 -3.99 -6.82 -9.97
N LEU A 63 -3.07 -6.05 -9.37
CA LEU A 63 -2.49 -4.87 -9.98
C LEU A 63 -1.00 -5.09 -10.25
N LYS A 64 -0.57 -4.61 -11.41
CA LYS A 64 0.85 -4.36 -11.71
C LYS A 64 1.06 -2.85 -11.72
N LEU A 65 1.53 -2.32 -10.61
CA LEU A 65 1.86 -0.91 -10.46
C LEU A 65 3.24 -0.68 -11.08
N GLN A 66 3.28 0.03 -12.19
CA GLN A 66 4.53 0.40 -12.85
C GLN A 66 5.22 1.53 -12.10
N GLU A 67 4.46 2.55 -11.71
CA GLU A 67 4.95 3.69 -10.96
C GLU A 67 3.83 4.34 -10.14
N LEU A 68 4.15 4.66 -8.88
CA LEU A 68 3.37 5.55 -8.03
C LEU A 68 4.32 6.56 -7.40
N VAL A 69 4.04 7.85 -7.56
CA VAL A 69 4.79 8.94 -6.94
C VAL A 69 3.87 9.67 -5.99
N ILE A 70 4.27 9.74 -4.72
CA ILE A 70 3.54 10.45 -3.66
C ILE A 70 4.45 11.48 -3.01
N LEU A 71 3.88 12.59 -2.56
CA LEU A 71 4.61 13.55 -1.74
C LEU A 71 4.99 12.93 -0.40
N ASN A 72 6.24 13.11 -0.02
CA ASN A 72 6.77 12.54 1.22
C ASN A 72 6.47 13.47 2.40
N ASN A 73 5.46 13.12 3.17
CA ASN A 73 5.09 13.81 4.40
C ASN A 73 5.55 13.05 5.66
N LEU A 74 6.48 12.09 5.52
CA LEU A 74 6.97 11.28 6.63
C LEU A 74 8.14 11.97 7.35
N GLU A 75 8.07 12.06 8.66
CA GLU A 75 9.15 12.60 9.50
C GLU A 75 10.18 11.50 9.87
N LEU A 76 10.78 10.86 8.85
CA LEU A 76 11.71 9.75 9.04
C LEU A 76 13.17 10.09 8.73
N LYS A 77 13.52 11.38 8.64
CA LYS A 77 14.90 11.82 8.33
C LYS A 77 15.93 11.35 9.36
N SER A 78 15.52 11.11 10.60
CA SER A 78 16.39 10.54 11.65
C SER A 78 16.83 9.10 11.34
N PHE A 79 16.03 8.35 10.58
CA PHE A 79 16.34 6.99 10.14
C PHE A 79 16.90 6.95 8.73
N PHE A 80 16.40 7.82 7.85
CA PHE A 80 16.74 7.89 6.42
C PHE A 80 17.28 9.28 6.09
N PRO A 81 18.56 9.55 6.34
CA PRO A 81 19.12 10.91 6.31
C PRO A 81 19.08 11.59 4.94
N LYS A 82 18.99 10.80 3.85
CA LYS A 82 18.93 11.29 2.47
C LYS A 82 17.53 11.17 1.85
N MET A 83 16.49 11.38 2.65
CA MET A 83 15.10 11.31 2.18
C MET A 83 14.82 12.32 1.07
N ASN A 84 14.17 11.82 0.02
CA ASN A 84 13.65 12.60 -1.08
C ASN A 84 12.32 13.28 -0.71
N GLU A 85 11.96 14.35 -1.42
CA GLU A 85 10.64 15.00 -1.31
C GLU A 85 9.50 14.11 -1.81
N ASN A 86 9.79 13.15 -2.68
CA ASN A 86 8.81 12.21 -3.20
C ASN A 86 9.23 10.79 -2.88
N ILE A 87 8.26 9.99 -2.47
CA ILE A 87 8.37 8.54 -2.38
C ILE A 87 7.89 7.94 -3.70
N LYS A 88 8.67 7.02 -4.26
CA LYS A 88 8.28 6.29 -5.47
C LYS A 88 8.13 4.82 -5.15
N LEU A 89 7.00 4.25 -5.55
CA LEU A 89 6.80 2.80 -5.63
C LEU A 89 6.91 2.39 -7.09
N LEU A 90 7.74 1.40 -7.38
CA LEU A 90 8.08 0.99 -8.74
C LEU A 90 7.91 -0.53 -8.87
N ASN A 91 7.39 -0.97 -10.01
CA ASN A 91 7.30 -2.41 -10.34
C ASN A 91 6.62 -3.25 -9.25
N HIS A 92 5.57 -2.72 -8.59
CA HIS A 92 4.85 -3.47 -7.57
C HIS A 92 3.84 -4.44 -8.17
N ASN A 93 3.82 -5.66 -7.61
CA ASN A 93 2.68 -6.55 -7.71
C ASN A 93 1.80 -6.34 -6.47
N LEU A 94 0.52 -6.08 -6.68
CA LEU A 94 -0.43 -5.90 -5.59
C LEU A 94 -1.63 -6.83 -5.80
N GLU A 95 -2.10 -7.38 -4.70
CA GLU A 95 -3.38 -8.05 -4.63
C GLU A 95 -4.26 -7.38 -3.56
N ILE A 96 -5.43 -6.94 -3.96
CA ILE A 96 -6.43 -6.33 -3.10
C ILE A 96 -7.65 -7.23 -3.05
N ASN A 97 -8.03 -7.66 -1.85
CA ASN A 97 -9.25 -8.40 -1.59
C ASN A 97 -10.13 -7.56 -0.66
N TYR A 98 -11.29 -7.16 -1.13
CA TYR A 98 -12.29 -6.40 -0.37
C TYR A 98 -13.57 -7.21 -0.24
N GLY A 99 -14.18 -7.17 0.94
CA GLY A 99 -15.46 -7.80 1.19
C GLY A 99 -16.11 -7.30 2.48
N LYS A 100 -17.24 -7.87 2.83
CA LYS A 100 -18.06 -7.47 3.99
C LYS A 100 -17.26 -7.41 5.32
N LYS A 101 -16.23 -8.24 5.48
CA LYS A 101 -15.44 -8.31 6.72
C LYS A 101 -14.27 -7.33 6.76
N GLY A 102 -14.02 -6.60 5.69
CA GLY A 102 -12.90 -5.66 5.57
C GLY A 102 -12.12 -5.84 4.27
N PHE A 103 -10.83 -5.51 4.29
CA PHE A 103 -9.97 -5.70 3.12
C PHE A 103 -8.59 -6.24 3.51
N THR A 104 -7.93 -6.82 2.51
CA THR A 104 -6.53 -7.23 2.57
C THR A 104 -5.81 -6.63 1.38
N ILE A 105 -4.64 -6.04 1.60
CA ILE A 105 -3.71 -5.60 0.57
C ILE A 105 -2.41 -6.35 0.79
N ASN A 106 -1.98 -7.11 -0.20
CA ASN A 106 -0.68 -7.76 -0.24
C ASN A 106 0.11 -7.16 -1.40
N GLY A 107 1.36 -6.78 -1.17
CA GLY A 107 2.17 -6.17 -2.20
C GLY A 107 3.66 -6.33 -1.97
N ASP A 108 4.39 -6.37 -3.08
CA ASP A 108 5.84 -6.36 -3.11
C ASP A 108 6.34 -5.59 -4.33
N GLY A 109 7.53 -5.03 -4.22
CA GLY A 109 8.16 -4.30 -5.31
C GLY A 109 9.34 -3.45 -4.87
N ASP A 110 9.71 -2.55 -5.72
CA ASP A 110 10.80 -1.60 -5.53
C ASP A 110 10.27 -0.29 -4.95
N PHE A 111 11.01 0.35 -4.05
CA PHE A 111 10.68 1.68 -3.59
C PHE A 111 11.91 2.58 -3.54
N SER A 112 11.71 3.87 -3.74
CA SER A 112 12.73 4.88 -3.62
C SER A 112 12.28 5.93 -2.61
N LEU A 113 12.87 5.88 -1.43
CA LEU A 113 12.72 6.86 -0.37
C LEU A 113 13.93 7.80 -0.32
N GLN A 114 15.07 7.29 -0.75
CA GLN A 114 16.35 7.98 -0.84
C GLN A 114 16.90 7.86 -2.27
N ASN A 115 18.21 8.06 -2.46
CA ASN A 115 18.85 8.13 -3.78
C ASN A 115 18.84 6.81 -4.54
N ASN A 116 18.91 5.68 -3.84
CA ASN A 116 18.93 4.35 -4.45
C ASN A 116 17.58 3.65 -4.26
N ILE A 117 17.35 2.62 -5.07
CA ILE A 117 16.17 1.79 -5.02
C ILE A 117 16.38 0.68 -3.98
N ASP A 118 15.42 0.53 -3.10
CA ASP A 118 15.32 -0.54 -2.11
C ASP A 118 14.11 -1.43 -2.41
N LYS A 119 13.93 -2.50 -1.67
CA LYS A 119 12.80 -3.43 -1.83
C LYS A 119 11.89 -3.39 -0.63
N ILE A 120 10.59 -3.52 -0.90
CA ILE A 120 9.58 -3.59 0.14
C ILE A 120 8.57 -4.69 -0.18
N SER A 121 8.14 -5.41 0.85
CA SER A 121 6.94 -6.24 0.80
C SER A 121 6.06 -5.91 2.00
N TYR A 122 4.74 -5.98 1.81
CA TYR A 122 3.81 -5.61 2.86
C TYR A 122 2.50 -6.36 2.76
N LEU A 123 1.90 -6.61 3.91
CA LEU A 123 0.57 -7.15 4.07
C LEU A 123 -0.21 -6.23 5.01
N ILE A 124 -1.31 -5.67 4.53
CA ILE A 124 -2.21 -4.82 5.31
C ILE A 124 -3.56 -5.51 5.36
N LYS A 125 -4.10 -5.70 6.55
CA LYS A 125 -5.44 -6.26 6.78
C LYS A 125 -6.26 -5.28 7.59
N LYS A 126 -7.43 -4.91 7.07
CA LYS A 126 -8.44 -4.18 7.83
C LYS A 126 -9.60 -5.09 8.15
N LYS A 127 -9.95 -5.19 9.42
CA LYS A 127 -11.16 -5.87 9.89
C LYS A 127 -11.92 -4.91 10.81
N ASN A 128 -13.14 -4.56 10.43
CA ASN A 128 -13.90 -3.52 11.12
C ASN A 128 -13.12 -2.19 11.15
N LYS A 129 -12.79 -1.69 12.35
CA LYS A 129 -12.05 -0.43 12.57
C LYS A 129 -10.55 -0.65 12.83
N ASN A 130 -10.08 -1.88 12.85
CA ASN A 130 -8.70 -2.23 13.17
C ASN A 130 -7.89 -2.54 11.91
N TYR A 131 -6.68 -2.02 11.86
CA TYR A 131 -5.70 -2.35 10.83
C TYR A 131 -4.57 -3.16 11.47
N ASN A 132 -4.18 -4.24 10.81
CA ASN A 132 -2.96 -4.97 11.11
C ASN A 132 -2.04 -4.86 9.89
N PHE A 133 -0.76 -4.66 10.12
CA PHE A 133 0.22 -4.58 9.04
C PHE A 133 1.45 -5.41 9.38
N SER A 134 2.07 -5.90 8.33
CA SER A 134 3.39 -6.55 8.36
C SER A 134 4.15 -6.05 7.14
N THR A 135 5.38 -5.60 7.35
CA THR A 135 6.21 -5.01 6.30
C THR A 135 7.64 -5.52 6.44
N SER A 136 8.27 -5.88 5.32
CA SER A 136 9.70 -6.17 5.23
C SER A 136 10.34 -5.19 4.28
N ILE A 137 11.37 -4.49 4.74
CA ILE A 137 12.13 -3.50 3.98
C ILE A 137 13.56 -4.02 3.85
N LYS A 138 14.07 -4.11 2.62
CA LYS A 138 15.46 -4.49 2.34
C LYS A 138 16.21 -3.29 1.80
N ILE A 139 17.15 -2.77 2.59
CA ILE A 139 17.98 -1.62 2.28
C ILE A 139 19.36 -2.12 1.85
N LYS A 140 19.72 -1.85 0.60
CA LYS A 140 21.01 -2.30 0.05
C LYS A 140 22.07 -1.19 0.09
N ASP A 141 21.90 -0.15 -0.70
CA ASP A 141 22.92 0.88 -0.91
C ASP A 141 22.60 2.21 -0.23
N ASN A 142 21.39 2.35 0.31
CA ASN A 142 20.98 3.53 1.03
C ASN A 142 21.50 3.53 2.47
N PRO A 143 21.83 4.70 3.05
CA PRO A 143 22.15 4.81 4.47
C PRO A 143 20.90 4.59 5.31
N PHE A 144 21.10 4.00 6.47
CA PHE A 144 20.07 3.85 7.50
C PHE A 144 20.73 4.04 8.88
N TYR A 145 20.07 4.79 9.74
CA TYR A 145 20.60 5.16 11.03
C TYR A 145 19.56 5.02 12.14
N ILE A 146 19.98 4.52 13.29
CA ILE A 146 19.17 4.51 14.52
C ILE A 146 19.99 5.19 15.62
N SER A 147 19.72 6.47 15.88
CA SER A 147 20.47 7.28 16.83
C SER A 147 20.48 6.71 18.25
N PHE A 148 19.32 6.20 18.71
CA PHE A 148 19.17 5.64 20.05
C PHE A 148 20.12 4.45 20.33
N PHE A 149 20.41 3.64 19.30
CA PHE A 149 21.32 2.50 19.40
C PHE A 149 22.72 2.82 18.89
N ASN A 150 22.98 4.04 18.45
CA ASN A 150 24.19 4.41 17.72
C ASN A 150 24.51 3.44 16.56
N PHE A 151 23.45 2.97 15.91
CA PHE A 151 23.54 2.02 14.80
C PHE A 151 23.54 2.77 13.47
N GLU A 152 24.58 2.51 12.66
CA GLU A 152 24.68 2.98 11.28
C GLU A 152 24.90 1.79 10.36
N LYS A 153 24.05 1.70 9.33
CA LYS A 153 24.17 0.66 8.30
C LYS A 153 25.41 0.91 7.43
N ASN A 154 26.32 -0.03 7.39
CA ASN A 154 27.43 -0.02 6.47
C ASN A 154 26.92 -0.19 5.02
N LYS A 155 27.44 0.62 4.08
CA LYS A 155 27.07 0.58 2.66
C LYS A 155 27.26 -0.78 1.98
N LYS A 156 28.19 -1.60 2.47
CA LYS A 156 28.49 -2.92 1.89
C LYS A 156 27.51 -4.02 2.28
N ASN A 157 26.73 -3.82 3.33
CA ASN A 157 25.86 -4.85 3.89
C ASN A 157 24.40 -4.55 3.55
N GLU A 158 23.65 -5.57 3.19
CA GLU A 158 22.18 -5.48 3.12
C GLU A 158 21.59 -5.47 4.53
N LEU A 159 20.62 -4.60 4.78
CA LEU A 159 19.85 -4.56 6.01
C LEU A 159 18.41 -4.95 5.69
N THR A 160 17.86 -5.91 6.41
CA THR A 160 16.44 -6.24 6.37
C THR A 160 15.79 -5.75 7.66
N ILE A 161 14.73 -4.96 7.53
CA ILE A 161 13.91 -4.46 8.64
C ILE A 161 12.54 -5.09 8.52
N ASN A 162 12.12 -5.85 9.52
CA ASN A 162 10.78 -6.41 9.59
C ASN A 162 9.96 -5.66 10.65
N LEU A 163 8.83 -5.12 10.24
CA LEU A 163 7.91 -4.39 11.09
C LEU A 163 6.57 -5.11 11.12
N LYS A 164 6.01 -5.28 12.30
CA LYS A 164 4.66 -5.77 12.47
C LYS A 164 3.95 -4.93 13.52
N GLY A 165 2.69 -4.63 13.28
CA GLY A 165 1.94 -3.82 14.22
C GLY A 165 0.47 -3.71 13.86
N ASN A 166 -0.21 -2.91 14.66
CA ASN A 166 -1.62 -2.63 14.47
C ASN A 166 -1.91 -1.15 14.71
N LYS A 167 -2.94 -0.65 14.03
CA LYS A 167 -3.51 0.67 14.24
C LYS A 167 -4.95 0.51 14.67
N LYS A 168 -5.28 0.98 15.87
CA LYS A 168 -6.63 1.05 16.40
C LYS A 168 -7.32 2.34 15.96
N PHE A 169 -8.62 2.43 16.21
CA PHE A 169 -9.46 3.57 15.83
C PHE A 169 -9.04 4.92 16.43
N ASP A 170 -8.35 4.92 17.56
CA ASP A 170 -7.82 6.10 18.27
C ASP A 170 -6.54 6.70 17.63
N ASN A 171 -6.19 6.29 16.41
CA ASN A 171 -4.96 6.65 15.70
C ASN A 171 -3.65 6.18 16.36
N LYS A 172 -3.71 5.42 17.43
CA LYS A 172 -2.54 4.81 18.04
C LYS A 172 -1.97 3.71 17.16
N ILE A 173 -0.72 3.84 16.76
CA ILE A 173 0.04 2.77 16.10
C ILE A 173 0.81 2.03 17.19
N ILE A 174 0.60 0.74 17.27
CA ILE A 174 1.33 -0.15 18.17
C ILE A 174 2.23 -1.02 17.28
N LEU A 175 3.53 -0.96 17.49
CA LEU A 175 4.49 -1.86 16.87
C LEU A 175 4.65 -3.08 17.77
N ASP A 176 4.40 -4.27 17.23
CA ASP A 176 4.53 -5.52 17.97
C ASP A 176 6.01 -5.91 18.08
N TYR A 177 6.79 -5.74 17.00
CA TYR A 177 8.24 -5.92 16.99
C TYR A 177 8.92 -5.27 15.78
N ILE A 178 10.22 -5.04 15.91
CA ILE A 178 11.16 -4.65 14.87
C ILE A 178 12.31 -5.65 14.91
N LEU A 179 12.58 -6.31 13.79
CA LEU A 179 13.69 -7.25 13.62
C LEU A 179 14.58 -6.82 12.46
#